data_9ee6aacd54abe505d8b75bf1ade059ea
#
_entry.id   9ee6aacd54abe505d8b75bf1ade059ea
#
_cell.length_a   1.000
_cell.length_b   1.000
_cell.length_c   1.000
_cell.angle_alpha   90.00
_cell.angle_beta   90.00
_cell.angle_gamma   90.00
#
_symmetry.space_group_name_H-M   'P 1'
#
loop_
_entity.id
_entity.type
_entity.pdbx_description
1 polymer ?
#
loop_
_entity_poly.entity_id
_entity_poly.type
_entity_poly.pdbx_seq_one_letter_code
_entity_poly.pdbx_strand_id
1 'polypeptide(L)'
;MSEHQSARTERIATDLAGVLTPLDLVLEDLAVMPAGKRRLVRVLVDRTLPEGGDPTDVIPPLDLDHVAEVTRVISDRLDETDAMGEQAYVLEVSSPGTDRPLTLPRHFRRNVGRLVEVTAPEQQPVTGRITRADEEGFTLTVTGPKGATTEQSYRYDDDVRGAVQIEWGRSSDSEGDDH
;
A
#
# COMPACT_ATOMS: atom_id res chain seq x y z
N MET A 1 17.26 10.17 15.88
CA MET A 1 16.04 9.78 16.60
C MET A 1 16.46 9.16 17.91
N SER A 2 15.85 9.55 19.05
CA SER A 2 16.25 8.98 20.35
C SER A 2 15.69 7.56 20.51
N GLU A 3 16.40 6.67 21.18
CA GLU A 3 15.99 5.28 21.47
C GLU A 3 14.61 5.21 22.12
N HIS A 4 14.26 6.16 22.95
CA HIS A 4 12.95 6.26 23.60
C HIS A 4 11.79 6.52 22.62
N GLN A 5 12.05 7.20 21.50
CA GLN A 5 11.03 7.46 20.48
C GLN A 5 10.79 6.21 19.63
N SER A 6 11.84 5.47 19.32
CA SER A 6 11.75 4.19 18.61
C SER A 6 10.96 3.16 19.42
N ALA A 7 11.31 2.96 20.69
CA ALA A 7 10.62 2.02 21.58
C ALA A 7 9.12 2.37 21.78
N ARG A 8 8.79 3.67 21.82
CA ARG A 8 7.38 4.11 21.88
C ARG A 8 6.64 3.75 20.60
N THR A 9 7.22 4.05 19.44
CA THR A 9 6.62 3.75 18.13
C THR A 9 6.39 2.26 17.95
N GLU A 10 7.34 1.42 18.36
CA GLU A 10 7.21 -0.05 18.33
C GLU A 10 6.07 -0.57 19.21
N ARG A 11 5.92 -0.01 20.43
CA ARG A 11 4.81 -0.37 21.32
C ARG A 11 3.46 0.00 20.70
N ILE A 12 3.34 1.21 20.16
CA ILE A 12 2.12 1.65 19.49
C ILE A 12 1.84 0.75 18.27
N ALA A 13 2.84 0.40 17.49
CA ALA A 13 2.68 -0.49 16.34
C ALA A 13 2.14 -1.86 16.77
N THR A 14 2.64 -2.42 17.86
CA THR A 14 2.16 -3.71 18.41
C THR A 14 0.71 -3.60 18.90
N ASP A 15 0.38 -2.54 19.63
CA ASP A 15 -0.98 -2.29 20.12
C ASP A 15 -1.98 -2.11 18.97
N LEU A 16 -1.60 -1.35 17.93
CA LEU A 16 -2.44 -1.12 16.77
C LEU A 16 -2.63 -2.40 15.93
N ALA A 17 -1.59 -3.22 15.76
CA ALA A 17 -1.71 -4.50 15.08
C ALA A 17 -2.78 -5.38 15.73
N GLY A 18 -2.87 -5.38 17.07
CA GLY A 18 -3.87 -6.15 17.82
C GLY A 18 -5.32 -5.74 17.53
N VAL A 19 -5.59 -4.47 17.25
CA VAL A 19 -6.95 -3.98 16.94
C VAL A 19 -7.26 -3.99 15.43
N LEU A 20 -6.24 -4.02 14.59
CA LEU A 20 -6.40 -4.07 13.13
C LEU A 20 -6.65 -5.49 12.61
N THR A 21 -6.00 -6.50 13.20
CA THR A 21 -6.13 -7.91 12.78
C THR A 21 -7.58 -8.42 12.75
N PRO A 22 -8.44 -8.15 13.77
CA PRO A 22 -9.85 -8.55 13.73
C PRO A 22 -10.69 -7.87 12.64
N LEU A 23 -10.17 -6.81 12.03
CA LEU A 23 -10.80 -6.05 10.94
C LEU A 23 -10.27 -6.45 9.56
N ASP A 24 -9.51 -7.55 9.47
CA ASP A 24 -8.81 -7.97 8.25
C ASP A 24 -7.89 -6.89 7.66
N LEU A 25 -7.26 -6.12 8.57
CA LEU A 25 -6.33 -5.06 8.22
C LEU A 25 -4.94 -5.30 8.82
N VAL A 26 -3.96 -4.73 8.16
CA VAL A 26 -2.56 -4.76 8.58
C VAL A 26 -2.01 -3.35 8.67
N LEU A 27 -1.17 -3.13 9.68
CA LEU A 27 -0.39 -1.90 9.80
C LEU A 27 0.76 -1.94 8.79
N GLU A 28 0.75 -1.04 7.82
CA GLU A 28 1.80 -0.92 6.80
C GLU A 28 2.92 0.03 7.21
N ASP A 29 2.57 1.09 7.92
CA ASP A 29 3.55 2.04 8.43
C ASP A 29 2.98 2.85 9.59
N LEU A 30 3.85 3.28 10.48
CA LEU A 30 3.54 4.16 11.60
C LEU A 30 4.64 5.19 11.78
N ALA A 31 4.27 6.46 11.71
CA ALA A 31 5.17 7.56 12.00
C ALA A 31 4.58 8.46 13.08
N VAL A 32 5.39 8.78 14.11
CA VAL A 32 5.06 9.75 15.15
C VAL A 32 6.04 10.90 15.05
N MET A 33 5.56 12.06 14.66
CA MET A 33 6.39 13.23 14.34
C MET A 33 5.98 14.43 15.19
N PRO A 34 6.92 15.32 15.55
CA PRO A 34 6.59 16.62 16.12
C PRO A 34 5.80 17.48 15.11
N ALA A 35 4.75 18.14 15.57
CA ALA A 35 3.93 19.06 14.79
C ALA A 35 3.60 20.31 15.64
N GLY A 36 4.56 21.21 15.79
CA GLY A 36 4.47 22.36 16.68
C GLY A 36 4.31 21.94 18.15
N LYS A 37 3.20 22.35 18.78
CA LYS A 37 2.87 21.96 20.17
C LYS A 37 2.19 20.59 20.29
N ARG A 38 1.92 19.93 19.17
CA ARG A 38 1.24 18.64 19.08
C ARG A 38 2.17 17.58 18.49
N ARG A 39 1.70 16.35 18.42
CA ARG A 39 2.30 15.28 17.62
C ARG A 39 1.41 14.97 16.44
N LEU A 40 2.01 14.60 15.33
CA LEU A 40 1.32 13.98 14.22
C LEU A 40 1.57 12.47 14.27
N VAL A 41 0.49 11.71 14.37
CA VAL A 41 0.50 10.24 14.28
C VAL A 41 -0.05 9.89 12.91
N ARG A 42 0.82 9.44 12.03
CA ARG A 42 0.43 8.97 10.71
C ARG A 42 0.43 7.45 10.68
N VAL A 43 -0.69 6.86 10.32
CA VAL A 43 -0.90 5.42 10.27
C VAL A 43 -1.29 5.03 8.85
N LEU A 44 -0.52 4.15 8.23
CA LEU A 44 -0.87 3.53 6.96
C LEU A 44 -1.41 2.13 7.23
N VAL A 45 -2.62 1.88 6.75
CA VAL A 45 -3.31 0.60 6.89
C VAL A 45 -3.71 0.05 5.54
N ASP A 46 -3.68 -1.27 5.39
CA ASP A 46 -4.14 -1.93 4.18
C ASP A 46 -4.84 -3.25 4.52
N ARG A 47 -5.53 -3.84 3.56
CA ARG A 47 -6.19 -5.14 3.75
C ARG A 47 -5.16 -6.24 3.99
N THR A 48 -5.48 -7.17 4.86
CA THR A 48 -4.72 -8.43 4.97
C THR A 48 -4.85 -9.19 3.65
N LEU A 49 -3.75 -9.73 3.16
CA LEU A 49 -3.78 -10.61 2.00
C LEU A 49 -4.38 -11.97 2.40
N PRO A 50 -5.28 -12.55 1.59
CA PRO A 50 -5.82 -13.86 1.88
C PRO A 50 -4.72 -14.93 1.85
N GLU A 51 -4.66 -15.76 2.89
CA GLU A 51 -3.75 -16.92 2.91
C GLU A 51 -4.14 -17.90 1.79
N GLY A 52 -3.18 -18.31 0.97
CA GLY A 52 -3.41 -19.23 -0.14
C GLY A 52 -4.30 -18.69 -1.26
N GLY A 53 -4.51 -17.37 -1.33
CA GLY A 53 -5.26 -16.72 -2.41
C GLY A 53 -4.58 -16.91 -3.78
N ASP A 54 -5.39 -16.93 -4.84
CA ASP A 54 -4.88 -17.03 -6.21
C ASP A 54 -3.95 -15.83 -6.50
N PRO A 55 -2.70 -16.08 -6.94
CA PRO A 55 -1.73 -15.01 -7.21
C PRO A 55 -2.15 -14.05 -8.34
N THR A 56 -3.23 -14.33 -9.04
CA THR A 56 -3.82 -13.47 -10.08
C THR A 56 -5.00 -12.63 -9.58
N ASP A 57 -5.50 -12.87 -8.36
CA ASP A 57 -6.62 -12.13 -7.79
C ASP A 57 -6.31 -10.64 -7.64
N VAL A 58 -7.24 -9.80 -8.05
CA VAL A 58 -7.19 -8.36 -7.82
C VAL A 58 -7.71 -8.05 -6.42
N ILE A 59 -6.86 -7.47 -5.59
CA ILE A 59 -7.23 -7.05 -4.23
C ILE A 59 -7.89 -5.66 -4.32
N PRO A 60 -9.17 -5.51 -3.89
CA PRO A 60 -9.82 -4.22 -3.91
C PRO A 60 -9.15 -3.26 -2.93
N PRO A 61 -9.02 -1.96 -3.28
CA PRO A 61 -8.46 -0.96 -2.37
C PRO A 61 -9.36 -0.77 -1.14
N LEU A 62 -8.80 -0.22 -0.08
CA LEU A 62 -9.57 0.26 1.06
C LEU A 62 -10.41 1.46 0.60
N ASP A 63 -11.72 1.43 0.87
CA ASP A 63 -12.58 2.57 0.61
C ASP A 63 -12.59 3.57 1.79
N LEU A 64 -13.14 4.75 1.56
CA LEU A 64 -13.15 5.84 2.54
C LEU A 64 -13.97 5.52 3.80
N ASP A 65 -15.02 4.72 3.68
CA ASP A 65 -15.86 4.34 4.82
C ASP A 65 -15.08 3.41 5.76
N HIS A 66 -14.36 2.44 5.22
CA HIS A 66 -13.45 1.59 5.99
C HIS A 66 -12.33 2.41 6.66
N VAL A 67 -11.75 3.37 5.96
CA VAL A 67 -10.72 4.25 6.54
C VAL A 67 -11.30 5.08 7.71
N ALA A 68 -12.53 5.57 7.58
CA ALA A 68 -13.20 6.32 8.65
C ALA A 68 -13.49 5.45 9.88
N GLU A 69 -13.94 4.21 9.68
CA GLU A 69 -14.16 3.25 10.77
C GLU A 69 -12.85 2.92 11.50
N VAL A 70 -11.82 2.58 10.77
CA VAL A 70 -10.50 2.25 11.30
C VAL A 70 -9.89 3.44 12.04
N THR A 71 -10.09 4.66 11.55
CA THR A 71 -9.63 5.87 12.23
C THR A 71 -10.20 5.98 13.66
N ARG A 72 -11.48 5.64 13.84
CA ARG A 72 -12.11 5.63 15.16
C ARG A 72 -11.50 4.57 16.07
N VAL A 73 -11.36 3.33 15.56
CA VAL A 73 -10.77 2.21 16.32
C VAL A 73 -9.33 2.55 16.76
N ILE A 74 -8.53 3.12 15.87
CA ILE A 74 -7.15 3.54 16.19
C ILE A 74 -7.15 4.67 17.22
N SER A 75 -8.03 5.69 17.07
CA SER A 75 -8.12 6.80 18.02
C SER A 75 -8.49 6.30 19.40
N ASP A 76 -9.53 5.48 19.52
CA ASP A 76 -9.98 4.91 20.78
C ASP A 76 -8.85 4.11 21.45
N ARG A 77 -8.11 3.31 20.67
CA ARG A 77 -6.99 2.52 21.21
C ARG A 77 -5.83 3.37 21.69
N LEU A 78 -5.48 4.44 20.97
CA LEU A 78 -4.42 5.37 21.40
C LEU A 78 -4.79 6.09 22.69
N ASP A 79 -6.06 6.43 22.86
CA ASP A 79 -6.58 7.11 24.06
C ASP A 79 -6.66 6.13 25.25
N GLU A 80 -7.15 4.89 25.05
CA GLU A 80 -7.20 3.84 26.07
C GLU A 80 -5.81 3.49 26.65
N THR A 81 -4.80 3.46 25.79
CA THR A 81 -3.44 3.09 26.20
C THR A 81 -2.60 4.28 26.68
N ASP A 82 -3.14 5.49 26.63
CA ASP A 82 -2.41 6.74 26.89
C ASP A 82 -1.07 6.81 26.12
N ALA A 83 -1.11 6.31 24.88
CA ALA A 83 0.09 6.10 24.08
C ALA A 83 0.86 7.39 23.78
N MET A 84 0.15 8.54 23.76
CA MET A 84 0.74 9.85 23.52
C MET A 84 1.07 10.60 24.83
N GLY A 85 0.60 10.15 26.00
CA GLY A 85 0.71 10.84 27.26
C GLY A 85 -0.05 12.16 27.22
N GLU A 86 0.33 13.12 28.06
CA GLU A 86 -0.33 14.44 28.17
C GLU A 86 -0.22 15.30 26.89
N GLN A 87 0.55 14.87 25.89
CA GLN A 87 0.76 15.66 24.68
C GLN A 87 -0.35 15.43 23.66
N ALA A 88 -1.06 16.51 23.32
CA ALA A 88 -2.08 16.46 22.26
C ALA A 88 -1.50 15.96 20.92
N TYR A 89 -2.28 15.20 20.19
CA TYR A 89 -1.89 14.68 18.87
C TYR A 89 -2.95 14.92 17.82
N VAL A 90 -2.54 14.80 16.58
CA VAL A 90 -3.40 14.74 15.39
C VAL A 90 -3.19 13.35 14.78
N LEU A 91 -4.26 12.63 14.50
CA LEU A 91 -4.23 11.32 13.87
C LEU A 91 -4.56 11.46 12.39
N GLU A 92 -3.69 10.93 11.55
CA GLU A 92 -3.92 10.74 10.11
C GLU A 92 -3.89 9.25 9.79
N VAL A 93 -5.00 8.71 9.30
CA VAL A 93 -5.09 7.31 8.84
C VAL A 93 -5.38 7.31 7.35
N SER A 94 -4.61 6.54 6.61
CA SER A 94 -4.81 6.37 5.17
C SER A 94 -4.33 4.99 4.70
N SER A 95 -4.75 4.60 3.50
CA SER A 95 -4.10 3.50 2.79
C SER A 95 -2.77 3.97 2.18
N PRO A 96 -1.82 3.04 1.89
CA PRO A 96 -0.61 3.38 1.15
C PRO A 96 -0.98 3.98 -0.21
N GLY A 97 -0.44 5.18 -0.47
CA GLY A 97 -0.64 5.86 -1.76
C GLY A 97 0.12 5.19 -2.90
N THR A 98 -0.20 5.60 -4.13
CA THR A 98 0.50 5.16 -5.35
C THR A 98 1.96 5.62 -5.40
N ASP A 99 2.31 6.64 -4.63
CA ASP A 99 3.68 7.17 -4.55
C ASP A 99 4.65 6.30 -3.74
N ARG A 100 4.11 5.32 -3.01
CA ARG A 100 4.95 4.41 -2.22
C ARG A 100 5.64 3.40 -3.13
N PRO A 101 6.98 3.25 -3.04
CA PRO A 101 7.68 2.22 -3.79
C PRO A 101 7.24 0.81 -3.39
N LEU A 102 7.07 -0.06 -4.37
CA LEU A 102 6.83 -1.48 -4.16
C LEU A 102 8.19 -2.16 -3.96
N THR A 103 8.43 -2.67 -2.77
CA THR A 103 9.72 -3.27 -2.38
C THR A 103 9.59 -4.64 -1.71
N LEU A 104 8.37 -5.03 -1.33
CA LEU A 104 8.08 -6.28 -0.65
C LEU A 104 7.07 -7.10 -1.44
N PRO A 105 7.10 -8.44 -1.36
CA PRO A 105 6.17 -9.32 -2.07
C PRO A 105 4.71 -8.90 -1.92
N ARG A 106 4.28 -8.56 -0.70
CA ARG A 106 2.90 -8.11 -0.43
C ARG A 106 2.53 -6.81 -1.16
N HIS A 107 3.51 -5.93 -1.44
CA HIS A 107 3.24 -4.71 -2.20
C HIS A 107 2.87 -5.02 -3.65
N PHE A 108 3.61 -5.93 -4.29
CA PHE A 108 3.30 -6.37 -5.65
C PHE A 108 2.00 -7.16 -5.70
N ARG A 109 1.76 -8.04 -4.71
CA ARG A 109 0.53 -8.84 -4.62
C ARG A 109 -0.73 -7.98 -4.55
N ARG A 110 -0.70 -6.87 -3.78
CA ARG A 110 -1.81 -5.90 -3.69
C ARG A 110 -2.02 -5.07 -4.93
N ASN A 111 -1.02 -5.00 -5.79
CA ASN A 111 -1.07 -4.21 -7.01
C ASN A 111 -1.26 -5.08 -8.28
N VAL A 112 -1.68 -6.34 -8.14
CA VAL A 112 -2.14 -7.16 -9.28
C VAL A 112 -3.27 -6.44 -10.01
N GLY A 113 -3.18 -6.39 -11.33
CA GLY A 113 -4.08 -5.63 -12.20
C GLY A 113 -3.67 -4.18 -12.45
N ARG A 114 -2.69 -3.63 -11.73
CA ARG A 114 -2.22 -2.24 -11.91
C ARG A 114 -1.02 -2.14 -12.85
N LEU A 115 -0.93 -0.99 -13.50
CA LEU A 115 0.24 -0.62 -14.29
C LEU A 115 1.35 -0.15 -13.34
N VAL A 116 2.55 -0.71 -13.51
CA VAL A 116 3.72 -0.37 -12.70
C VAL A 116 4.94 -0.18 -13.58
N GLU A 117 5.84 0.68 -13.16
CA GLU A 117 7.19 0.75 -13.68
C GLU A 117 8.11 -0.04 -12.74
N VAL A 118 8.83 -1.00 -13.26
CA VAL A 118 9.76 -1.85 -12.50
C VAL A 118 11.18 -1.52 -12.88
N THR A 119 12.01 -1.34 -11.87
CA THR A 119 13.46 -1.15 -11.98
C THR A 119 14.15 -2.34 -11.34
N ALA A 120 15.06 -2.96 -12.05
CA ALA A 120 15.98 -3.98 -11.56
C ALA A 120 17.42 -3.55 -11.81
N PRO A 121 18.40 -4.03 -11.01
CA PRO A 121 19.81 -3.69 -11.21
C PRO A 121 20.27 -4.01 -12.64
N GLU A 122 21.07 -3.12 -13.22
CA GLU A 122 21.66 -3.28 -14.57
C GLU A 122 20.64 -3.43 -15.73
N GLN A 123 19.34 -3.21 -15.48
CA GLN A 123 18.30 -3.27 -16.48
C GLN A 123 17.65 -1.90 -16.70
N GLN A 124 17.12 -1.69 -17.91
CA GLN A 124 16.30 -0.50 -18.18
C GLN A 124 14.94 -0.65 -17.49
N PRO A 125 14.37 0.44 -16.96
CA PRO A 125 13.03 0.41 -16.39
C PRO A 125 12.01 -0.16 -17.39
N VAL A 126 11.12 -1.01 -16.90
CA VAL A 126 10.08 -1.66 -17.71
C VAL A 126 8.71 -1.30 -17.13
N THR A 127 7.84 -0.78 -17.98
CA THR A 127 6.46 -0.49 -17.61
C THR A 127 5.54 -1.60 -18.11
N GLY A 128 4.76 -2.19 -17.21
CA GLY A 128 3.82 -3.25 -17.53
C GLY A 128 2.75 -3.41 -16.46
N ARG A 129 1.74 -4.20 -16.76
CA ARG A 129 0.67 -4.53 -15.81
C ARG A 129 1.03 -5.79 -15.04
N ILE A 130 0.94 -5.74 -13.72
CA ILE A 130 1.12 -6.94 -12.89
C ILE A 130 -0.07 -7.86 -13.16
N THR A 131 0.20 -9.06 -13.67
CA THR A 131 -0.82 -10.08 -13.96
C THR A 131 -0.81 -11.21 -12.94
N ARG A 132 0.30 -11.39 -12.24
CA ARG A 132 0.48 -12.40 -11.21
C ARG A 132 1.52 -11.91 -10.20
N ALA A 133 1.31 -12.20 -8.92
CA ALA A 133 2.30 -12.01 -7.87
C ALA A 133 2.09 -13.05 -6.76
N ASP A 134 3.14 -13.77 -6.38
CA ASP A 134 3.17 -14.77 -5.31
C ASP A 134 4.32 -14.48 -4.33
N GLU A 135 4.74 -15.46 -3.54
CA GLU A 135 5.80 -15.29 -2.56
C GLU A 135 7.21 -15.24 -3.16
N GLU A 136 7.40 -15.77 -4.36
CA GLU A 136 8.71 -15.89 -5.00
C GLU A 136 9.00 -14.75 -5.99
N GLY A 137 7.94 -14.22 -6.63
CA GLY A 137 8.10 -13.21 -7.65
C GLY A 137 6.77 -12.69 -8.21
N PHE A 138 6.87 -11.99 -9.33
CA PHE A 138 5.70 -11.46 -10.02
C PHE A 138 5.92 -11.44 -11.53
N THR A 139 4.83 -11.38 -12.28
CA THR A 139 4.83 -11.31 -13.74
C THR A 139 4.16 -10.02 -14.21
N LEU A 140 4.80 -9.36 -15.16
CA LEU A 140 4.25 -8.22 -15.89
C LEU A 140 3.81 -8.63 -17.29
N THR A 141 2.68 -8.13 -17.72
CA THR A 141 2.35 -8.04 -19.15
C THR A 141 2.77 -6.66 -19.65
N VAL A 142 3.73 -6.64 -20.54
CA VAL A 142 4.27 -5.42 -21.17
C VAL A 142 3.63 -5.27 -22.56
N THR A 143 3.03 -4.11 -22.79
CA THR A 143 2.45 -3.78 -24.10
C THR A 143 3.47 -3.02 -24.95
N GLY A 144 3.90 -3.64 -26.02
CA GLY A 144 4.81 -3.06 -26.99
C GLY A 144 4.10 -2.30 -28.13
N PRO A 145 4.86 -1.85 -29.12
CA PRO A 145 4.33 -1.19 -30.31
C PRO A 145 3.29 -2.07 -31.02
N LYS A 146 2.24 -1.43 -31.54
CA LYS A 146 1.11 -2.10 -32.26
C LYS A 146 0.28 -3.06 -31.40
N GLY A 147 0.34 -2.93 -30.04
CA GLY A 147 -0.46 -3.75 -29.15
C GLY A 147 0.06 -5.17 -28.92
N ALA A 148 1.26 -5.51 -29.37
CA ALA A 148 1.89 -6.78 -29.04
C ALA A 148 2.16 -6.84 -27.54
N THR A 149 1.83 -7.96 -26.91
CA THR A 149 2.05 -8.17 -25.47
C THR A 149 3.13 -9.22 -25.24
N THR A 150 4.00 -8.98 -24.27
CA THR A 150 5.01 -9.93 -23.82
C THR A 150 4.94 -10.06 -22.31
N GLU A 151 5.24 -11.24 -21.78
CA GLU A 151 5.34 -11.46 -20.35
C GLU A 151 6.78 -11.39 -19.89
N GLN A 152 7.00 -10.71 -18.77
CA GLN A 152 8.29 -10.64 -18.08
C GLN A 152 8.09 -10.99 -16.61
N SER A 153 8.88 -11.96 -16.13
CA SER A 153 8.83 -12.41 -14.75
C SER A 153 10.05 -11.91 -13.98
N TYR A 154 9.83 -11.52 -12.74
CA TYR A 154 10.85 -11.00 -11.82
C TYR A 154 10.81 -11.79 -10.52
N ARG A 155 11.97 -12.00 -9.92
CA ARG A 155 12.10 -12.56 -8.58
C ARG A 155 12.38 -11.43 -7.58
N TYR A 156 11.88 -11.56 -6.37
CA TYR A 156 12.12 -10.54 -5.34
C TYR A 156 13.58 -10.51 -4.88
N ASP A 157 14.31 -11.62 -5.00
CA ASP A 157 15.73 -11.74 -4.67
C ASP A 157 16.63 -10.90 -5.59
N ASP A 158 16.13 -10.43 -6.71
CA ASP A 158 16.86 -9.63 -7.70
C ASP A 158 16.87 -8.12 -7.37
N ASP A 159 16.56 -7.72 -6.14
CA ASP A 159 16.48 -6.30 -5.67
C ASP A 159 15.62 -5.42 -6.59
N VAL A 160 14.49 -5.96 -6.98
CA VAL A 160 13.52 -5.26 -7.84
C VAL A 160 12.69 -4.24 -7.05
N ARG A 161 12.40 -3.10 -7.68
CA ARG A 161 11.54 -2.06 -7.13
C ARG A 161 10.48 -1.70 -8.15
N GLY A 162 9.26 -1.45 -7.67
CA GLY A 162 8.15 -1.02 -8.51
C GLY A 162 7.64 0.35 -8.08
N ALA A 163 7.07 1.07 -9.05
CA ALA A 163 6.30 2.28 -8.82
C ALA A 163 4.98 2.20 -9.57
N VAL A 164 3.87 2.39 -8.86
CA VAL A 164 2.54 2.37 -9.50
C VAL A 164 2.42 3.57 -10.44
N GLN A 165 1.95 3.32 -11.65
CA GLN A 165 1.69 4.36 -12.64
C GLN A 165 0.23 4.77 -12.61
N ILE A 166 -0.03 6.09 -12.66
CA ILE A 166 -1.39 6.61 -12.73
C ILE A 166 -1.87 6.45 -14.18
N GLU A 167 -2.91 5.65 -14.35
CA GLU A 167 -3.58 5.51 -15.64
C GLU A 167 -4.61 6.64 -15.76
N TRP A 168 -4.31 7.64 -16.56
CA TRP A 168 -5.31 8.62 -16.95
C TRP A 168 -6.27 7.91 -17.92
N GLY A 169 -7.48 7.58 -17.44
CA GLY A 169 -8.52 6.97 -18.25
C GLY A 169 -8.75 7.81 -19.51
N ARG A 170 -8.56 7.21 -20.69
CA ARG A 170 -9.20 7.75 -21.89
C ARG A 170 -10.69 7.60 -21.66
N SER A 171 -11.36 8.72 -21.42
CA SER A 171 -12.81 8.78 -21.54
C SER A 171 -13.12 8.21 -22.93
N SER A 172 -13.81 7.08 -22.98
CA SER A 172 -14.44 6.60 -24.19
C SER A 172 -15.58 7.59 -24.46
N ASP A 173 -15.29 8.66 -25.19
CA ASP A 173 -16.30 9.41 -25.88
C ASP A 173 -16.94 8.46 -26.90
N SER A 174 -17.98 7.76 -26.46
CA SER A 174 -18.96 7.21 -27.39
C SER A 174 -19.79 8.39 -27.89
N GLU A 175 -19.30 9.05 -28.94
CA GLU A 175 -20.16 9.84 -29.79
C GLU A 175 -21.21 8.90 -30.36
N GLY A 176 -22.39 8.97 -29.78
CA GLY A 176 -23.62 8.53 -30.42
C GLY A 176 -23.90 9.47 -31.56
N ASP A 177 -23.55 9.04 -32.76
CA ASP A 177 -24.05 9.64 -33.98
C ASP A 177 -25.54 9.24 -34.11
N ASP A 178 -26.40 10.20 -33.85
CA ASP A 178 -27.82 10.08 -34.08
C ASP A 178 -28.17 10.76 -35.40
N HIS A 179 -28.65 9.96 -36.30
CA HIS A 179 -29.24 10.45 -37.55
C HIS A 179 -30.65 9.94 -37.71
#